data_efbef33d976fa743b5507416ee0ad15d
#
_entry.id   efbef33d976fa743b5507416ee0ad15d
#
_cell.length_a   1.000
_cell.length_b   1.000
_cell.length_c   1.000
_cell.angle_alpha   90.00
_cell.angle_beta   90.00
_cell.angle_gamma   90.00
#
_symmetry.space_group_name_H-M   'P 1'
#
loop_
_entity.id
_entity.type
_entity.pdbx_description
1 polymer ?
#
loop_
_entity_poly.entity_id
_entity_poly.type
_entity_poly.pdbx_seq_one_letter_code
_entity_poly.pdbx_strand_id
1 'polypeptide(L)'
;TPTVEASAEIVPTAPIFAAARREVKLPTAAEYISAAIIGGDQWRAMSEAVRAAAPDIVTSDTPGLLPTPIVAPVYNNFIGRRPVVDAIGVKAMPAGGKVFIRPEVTTHTSIGASIGEQSPTGGTLVVFNNQVTKQIFGGYVNISEFDIDTTSPEILQVVLDDMARIYANATDNYAADQLVAGVSVTQAFALADVAKPEVWAAEIAEASATILSSSNGNLPTHLFVSPDRWRNLIGLSDTANRPLFPQVGPMNAQGNLSPAQYGGNAFGLQVVVDRNFASGVAIVGDASGYELFEQQKGTMSIESPSTLSRTIALRGYFAALMIDPTKFVQFAFA
;
A
#
# COMPACT_ATOMS: atom_id res chain seq x y z
N THR A 1 -34.48 -52.03 84.12
CA THR A 1 -33.63 -51.50 83.05
C THR A 1 -33.71 -49.99 83.01
N PRO A 2 -32.67 -49.25 83.41
CA PRO A 2 -32.64 -47.83 83.24
C PRO A 2 -32.15 -47.48 81.85
N THR A 3 -32.93 -46.68 81.16
CA THR A 3 -32.60 -46.01 79.92
C THR A 3 -31.63 -44.85 80.19
N VAL A 4 -30.45 -44.92 79.68
CA VAL A 4 -29.48 -43.79 79.66
C VAL A 4 -29.76 -42.98 78.43
N GLU A 5 -30.33 -41.79 78.62
CA GLU A 5 -30.37 -40.74 77.55
C GLU A 5 -28.98 -40.07 77.48
N ALA A 6 -28.28 -40.33 76.46
CA ALA A 6 -27.06 -39.55 76.09
C ALA A 6 -27.47 -38.31 75.35
N SER A 7 -27.57 -37.20 76.06
CA SER A 7 -27.65 -35.87 75.45
C SER A 7 -26.27 -35.50 74.97
N ALA A 8 -26.04 -35.63 73.65
CA ALA A 8 -24.85 -35.09 73.04
C ALA A 8 -25.09 -33.58 72.74
N GLU A 9 -24.55 -32.75 73.58
CA GLU A 9 -24.46 -31.32 73.37
C GLU A 9 -23.49 -31.06 72.15
N ILE A 10 -24.04 -30.71 71.01
CA ILE A 10 -23.26 -30.33 69.85
C ILE A 10 -22.70 -28.95 70.16
N VAL A 11 -21.46 -28.90 70.63
CA VAL A 11 -20.68 -27.65 70.66
C VAL A 11 -20.34 -27.30 69.23
N PRO A 12 -20.83 -26.17 68.71
CA PRO A 12 -20.43 -25.74 67.33
C PRO A 12 -18.94 -25.44 67.33
N THR A 13 -18.16 -26.30 66.73
CA THR A 13 -16.75 -26.06 66.48
C THR A 13 -16.67 -24.85 65.53
N ALA A 14 -16.26 -23.71 66.05
CA ALA A 14 -15.98 -22.53 65.20
C ALA A 14 -15.01 -22.92 64.08
N PRO A 15 -15.23 -22.51 62.84
CA PRO A 15 -14.35 -22.85 61.78
C PRO A 15 -12.93 -22.38 62.12
N ILE A 16 -11.94 -23.24 61.85
CA ILE A 16 -10.53 -23.08 62.21
C ILE A 16 -9.91 -21.77 61.60
N PHE A 17 -10.64 -21.11 60.74
CA PHE A 17 -10.27 -19.83 60.10
C PHE A 17 -11.03 -18.60 60.65
N ALA A 18 -11.80 -18.72 61.71
CA ALA A 18 -12.23 -17.57 62.47
C ALA A 18 -11.05 -17.06 63.31
N ALA A 19 -10.00 -16.56 62.64
CA ALA A 19 -9.05 -15.68 63.28
C ALA A 19 -9.87 -14.56 63.92
N ALA A 20 -9.75 -14.42 65.26
CA ALA A 20 -10.38 -13.31 65.96
C ALA A 20 -10.11 -12.04 65.15
N ARG A 21 -11.21 -11.43 64.72
CA ARG A 21 -11.08 -10.12 64.03
C ARG A 21 -10.38 -9.21 65.02
N ARG A 22 -9.08 -8.99 64.78
CA ARG A 22 -8.32 -7.98 65.49
C ARG A 22 -8.98 -6.68 65.12
N GLU A 23 -9.74 -6.06 66.02
CA GLU A 23 -10.26 -4.72 65.77
C GLU A 23 -9.03 -3.79 65.64
N VAL A 24 -8.65 -3.55 64.42
CA VAL A 24 -7.61 -2.57 64.12
C VAL A 24 -8.26 -1.21 64.33
N LYS A 25 -8.00 -0.55 65.42
CA LYS A 25 -8.38 0.83 65.63
C LYS A 25 -7.60 1.68 64.62
N LEU A 26 -8.31 2.10 63.61
CA LEU A 26 -7.76 3.05 62.61
C LEU A 26 -7.51 4.39 63.31
N PRO A 27 -6.37 5.02 63.10
CA PRO A 27 -6.09 6.37 63.56
C PRO A 27 -7.06 7.36 62.93
N THR A 28 -7.43 8.37 63.69
CA THR A 28 -8.19 9.49 63.14
C THR A 28 -7.35 10.26 62.14
N ALA A 29 -8.01 10.96 61.21
CA ALA A 29 -7.28 11.76 60.17
C ALA A 29 -6.31 12.78 60.78
N ALA A 30 -6.67 13.34 61.95
CA ALA A 30 -5.80 14.28 62.66
C ALA A 30 -4.55 13.61 63.26
N GLU A 31 -4.70 12.42 63.85
CA GLU A 31 -3.58 11.62 64.39
C GLU A 31 -2.65 11.15 63.28
N TYR A 32 -3.20 10.75 62.11
CA TYR A 32 -2.44 10.31 60.97
C TYR A 32 -1.60 11.48 60.37
N ILE A 33 -2.20 12.65 60.21
CA ILE A 33 -1.51 13.85 59.71
C ILE A 33 -0.44 14.32 60.68
N SER A 34 -0.74 14.32 61.99
CA SER A 34 0.24 14.69 63.03
C SER A 34 1.42 13.74 63.08
N ALA A 35 1.19 12.46 62.97
CA ALA A 35 2.24 11.44 62.91
C ALA A 35 3.06 11.56 61.60
N ALA A 36 2.44 11.92 60.48
CA ALA A 36 3.13 12.17 59.20
C ALA A 36 4.07 13.39 59.29
N ILE A 37 3.70 14.41 60.04
CA ILE A 37 4.52 15.64 60.23
C ILE A 37 5.70 15.37 61.18
N ILE A 38 5.48 14.59 62.26
CA ILE A 38 6.49 14.28 63.25
C ILE A 38 7.49 13.23 62.73
N GLY A 39 7.00 12.29 61.88
CA GLY A 39 7.82 11.19 61.37
C GLY A 39 8.19 10.13 62.42
N GLY A 40 9.12 9.24 62.09
CA GLY A 40 9.64 8.24 62.99
C GLY A 40 8.84 6.95 63.07
N ASP A 41 9.02 6.20 64.18
CA ASP A 41 8.45 4.86 64.34
C ASP A 41 6.91 4.87 64.49
N GLN A 42 6.35 5.95 65.03
CA GLN A 42 4.90 6.13 65.12
C GLN A 42 4.22 6.26 63.75
N TRP A 43 4.86 7.00 62.84
CA TRP A 43 4.40 7.08 61.47
C TRP A 43 4.40 5.72 60.75
N ARG A 44 5.50 4.95 60.93
CA ARG A 44 5.61 3.61 60.35
C ARG A 44 4.51 2.68 60.87
N ALA A 45 4.30 2.63 62.18
CA ALA A 45 3.27 1.80 62.80
C ALA A 45 1.85 2.18 62.35
N MET A 46 1.56 3.49 62.23
CA MET A 46 0.27 3.98 61.76
C MET A 46 0.07 3.70 60.27
N SER A 47 1.10 3.87 59.45
CA SER A 47 1.03 3.59 58.03
C SER A 47 0.86 2.10 57.71
N GLU A 48 1.49 1.24 58.49
CA GLU A 48 1.29 -0.22 58.43
C GLU A 48 -0.11 -0.64 58.90
N ALA A 49 -0.65 -0.02 59.97
CA ALA A 49 -2.01 -0.27 60.43
C ALA A 49 -3.06 0.14 59.41
N VAL A 50 -2.89 1.28 58.74
CA VAL A 50 -3.79 1.75 57.67
C VAL A 50 -3.70 0.83 56.45
N ARG A 51 -2.48 0.41 56.05
CA ARG A 51 -2.31 -0.55 54.94
C ARG A 51 -2.90 -1.92 55.26
N ALA A 52 -2.77 -2.38 56.51
CA ALA A 52 -3.34 -3.66 56.94
C ALA A 52 -4.88 -3.65 57.04
N ALA A 53 -5.47 -2.47 57.27
CA ALA A 53 -6.91 -2.30 57.41
C ALA A 53 -7.64 -2.05 56.09
N ALA A 54 -6.93 -1.50 55.09
CA ALA A 54 -7.46 -1.30 53.72
C ALA A 54 -6.72 -2.25 52.78
N PRO A 55 -7.32 -3.39 52.45
CA PRO A 55 -6.73 -4.25 51.40
C PRO A 55 -6.63 -3.43 50.12
N ASP A 56 -5.43 -3.45 49.54
CA ASP A 56 -5.22 -2.78 48.26
C ASP A 56 -6.22 -3.34 47.23
N ILE A 57 -6.96 -2.46 46.56
CA ILE A 57 -7.78 -2.84 45.42
C ILE A 57 -6.82 -3.16 44.29
N VAL A 58 -6.69 -4.44 43.97
CA VAL A 58 -5.84 -4.89 42.86
C VAL A 58 -6.61 -4.87 41.55
N THR A 59 -5.90 -4.89 40.43
CA THR A 59 -6.49 -4.86 39.07
C THR A 59 -7.51 -5.97 38.84
N SER A 60 -7.39 -7.10 39.53
CA SER A 60 -8.37 -8.20 39.49
C SER A 60 -9.72 -7.85 40.10
N ASP A 61 -9.77 -6.87 41.02
CA ASP A 61 -10.99 -6.48 41.75
C ASP A 61 -11.82 -5.45 40.97
N THR A 62 -11.21 -4.77 40.00
CA THR A 62 -11.82 -3.73 39.19
C THR A 62 -11.70 -3.96 37.67
N PRO A 63 -11.97 -5.18 37.15
CA PRO A 63 -11.80 -5.46 35.72
C PRO A 63 -12.73 -4.62 34.84
N GLY A 64 -13.88 -4.20 35.36
CA GLY A 64 -14.82 -3.35 34.62
C GLY A 64 -14.48 -1.86 34.60
N LEU A 65 -13.48 -1.41 35.37
CA LEU A 65 -13.04 0.00 35.39
C LEU A 65 -11.73 0.22 34.70
N LEU A 66 -11.02 -0.85 34.34
CA LEU A 66 -9.73 -0.74 33.60
C LEU A 66 -10.01 -0.47 32.15
N PRO A 67 -9.62 0.71 31.64
CA PRO A 67 -9.73 0.97 30.22
C PRO A 67 -8.78 0.03 29.46
N THR A 68 -9.27 -0.54 28.37
CA THR A 68 -8.41 -1.27 27.43
C THR A 68 -7.77 -0.24 26.51
N PRO A 69 -6.48 0.13 26.71
CA PRO A 69 -5.84 1.13 25.85
C PRO A 69 -5.68 0.56 24.45
N ILE A 70 -6.08 1.35 23.46
CA ILE A 70 -5.84 1.06 22.05
C ILE A 70 -4.62 1.88 21.63
N VAL A 71 -3.62 1.21 21.04
CA VAL A 71 -2.45 1.89 20.48
C VAL A 71 -2.82 2.46 19.11
N ALA A 72 -2.87 3.77 19.03
CA ALA A 72 -3.09 4.50 17.77
C ALA A 72 -1.74 4.90 17.14
N PRO A 73 -1.63 5.03 15.80
CA PRO A 73 -2.68 4.76 14.80
C PRO A 73 -2.92 3.27 14.53
N VAL A 74 -4.06 2.94 13.95
CA VAL A 74 -4.36 1.58 13.50
C VAL A 74 -3.36 1.17 12.42
N TYR A 75 -2.71 0.02 12.61
CA TYR A 75 -1.76 -0.50 11.64
C TYR A 75 -2.49 -1.02 10.39
N ASN A 76 -2.20 -0.41 9.24
CA ASN A 76 -2.64 -0.89 7.94
C ASN A 76 -1.41 -1.37 7.15
N ASN A 77 -1.35 -2.66 6.84
CA ASN A 77 -0.26 -3.27 6.08
C ASN A 77 -0.34 -3.03 4.57
N PHE A 78 -1.43 -2.44 4.09
CA PHE A 78 -1.64 -2.18 2.68
C PHE A 78 -1.03 -0.83 2.28
N ILE A 79 -0.09 -0.86 1.35
CA ILE A 79 0.56 0.34 0.82
C ILE A 79 -0.04 0.66 -0.54
N GLY A 80 -0.72 1.80 -0.64
CA GLY A 80 -1.30 2.29 -1.89
C GLY A 80 -0.27 2.97 -2.78
N ARG A 81 0.70 2.21 -3.33
CA ARG A 81 1.66 2.73 -4.32
C ARG A 81 1.16 2.44 -5.72
N ARG A 82 1.48 3.32 -6.64
CA ARG A 82 1.08 3.29 -8.06
C ARG A 82 2.29 3.38 -8.98
N PRO A 83 3.21 2.39 -9.00
CA PRO A 83 4.49 2.50 -9.71
C PRO A 83 4.34 2.77 -11.21
N VAL A 84 3.43 2.06 -11.89
CA VAL A 84 3.19 2.24 -13.33
C VAL A 84 2.53 3.58 -13.61
N VAL A 85 1.52 3.94 -12.81
CA VAL A 85 0.80 5.21 -12.97
C VAL A 85 1.72 6.39 -12.70
N ASP A 86 2.57 6.31 -11.67
CA ASP A 86 3.52 7.38 -11.32
C ASP A 86 4.62 7.56 -12.38
N ALA A 87 5.06 6.46 -13.02
CA ALA A 87 6.09 6.50 -14.06
C ALA A 87 5.57 7.12 -15.36
N ILE A 88 4.33 6.83 -15.73
CA ILE A 88 3.72 7.32 -16.98
C ILE A 88 3.13 8.73 -16.80
N GLY A 89 2.60 8.98 -15.61
CA GLY A 89 1.86 10.21 -15.30
C GLY A 89 0.41 10.16 -15.77
N VAL A 90 -0.45 10.88 -15.05
CA VAL A 90 -1.88 10.89 -15.29
C VAL A 90 -2.32 12.20 -15.92
N LYS A 91 -3.14 12.12 -16.97
CA LYS A 91 -3.79 13.25 -17.62
C LYS A 91 -5.20 13.44 -17.09
N ALA A 92 -5.68 14.68 -17.09
CA ALA A 92 -7.05 14.98 -16.71
C ALA A 92 -8.03 14.34 -17.70
N MET A 93 -9.01 13.58 -17.16
CA MET A 93 -10.06 12.98 -17.96
C MET A 93 -11.13 14.01 -18.33
N PRO A 94 -11.62 14.06 -19.59
CA PRO A 94 -12.74 14.92 -19.98
C PRO A 94 -13.99 14.66 -19.14
N ALA A 95 -14.69 15.70 -18.71
CA ALA A 95 -15.81 15.60 -17.76
C ALA A 95 -17.04 14.87 -18.33
N GLY A 96 -17.37 15.08 -19.59
CA GLY A 96 -18.58 14.52 -20.24
C GLY A 96 -18.40 13.13 -20.82
N GLY A 97 -19.52 12.42 -21.03
CA GLY A 97 -19.61 11.16 -21.76
C GLY A 97 -19.01 9.94 -21.06
N LYS A 98 -19.44 8.74 -21.48
CA LYS A 98 -18.84 7.45 -21.08
C LYS A 98 -17.57 7.15 -21.88
N VAL A 99 -17.52 7.66 -23.12
CA VAL A 99 -16.43 7.49 -24.07
C VAL A 99 -15.94 8.87 -24.48
N PHE A 100 -14.65 9.03 -24.63
CA PHE A 100 -14.05 10.23 -25.21
C PHE A 100 -13.09 9.85 -26.34
N ILE A 101 -12.78 10.81 -27.20
CA ILE A 101 -11.91 10.61 -28.35
C ILE A 101 -10.53 11.19 -28.07
N ARG A 102 -9.50 10.42 -28.36
CA ARG A 102 -8.11 10.84 -28.36
C ARG A 102 -7.60 10.80 -29.81
N PRO A 103 -7.52 11.93 -30.51
CA PRO A 103 -7.04 11.96 -31.89
C PRO A 103 -5.55 11.66 -31.96
N GLU A 104 -5.16 10.92 -32.99
CA GLU A 104 -3.80 10.53 -33.30
C GLU A 104 -3.51 10.72 -34.78
N VAL A 105 -2.31 11.19 -35.10
CA VAL A 105 -1.87 11.29 -36.51
C VAL A 105 -1.26 9.97 -36.93
N THR A 106 -1.95 9.23 -37.79
CA THR A 106 -1.50 7.91 -38.26
C THR A 106 -0.74 8.00 -39.60
N THR A 107 -1.01 9.02 -40.39
CA THR A 107 -0.27 9.26 -41.65
C THR A 107 0.26 10.68 -41.64
N HIS A 108 1.54 10.82 -41.84
CA HIS A 108 2.22 12.11 -41.88
C HIS A 108 2.31 12.63 -43.33
N THR A 109 2.29 13.95 -43.46
CA THR A 109 2.56 14.59 -44.76
C THR A 109 3.97 14.24 -45.24
N SER A 110 4.11 13.92 -46.53
CA SER A 110 5.41 13.65 -47.12
C SER A 110 6.02 14.94 -47.67
N ILE A 111 7.32 15.12 -47.42
CA ILE A 111 8.12 16.16 -48.02
C ILE A 111 9.24 15.46 -48.81
N GLY A 112 9.23 15.63 -50.11
CA GLY A 112 10.29 15.11 -50.98
C GLY A 112 11.23 16.21 -51.47
N ALA A 113 12.46 15.86 -51.77
CA ALA A 113 13.37 16.75 -52.46
C ALA A 113 12.94 16.88 -53.94
N SER A 114 12.80 18.10 -54.43
CA SER A 114 12.59 18.36 -55.86
C SER A 114 13.82 19.06 -56.43
N ILE A 115 14.13 18.74 -57.69
CA ILE A 115 15.24 19.36 -58.40
C ILE A 115 14.64 20.36 -59.44
N GLY A 116 14.96 21.63 -59.25
CA GLY A 116 14.52 22.68 -60.14
C GLY A 116 13.03 23.07 -60.02
N GLU A 117 12.34 23.29 -61.11
CA GLU A 117 10.94 23.75 -61.13
C GLU A 117 9.89 22.62 -61.00
N GLN A 118 10.29 21.44 -60.52
CA GLN A 118 9.35 20.33 -60.31
C GLN A 118 8.39 20.64 -59.17
N SER A 119 7.14 20.22 -59.34
CA SER A 119 6.14 20.32 -58.26
C SER A 119 6.58 19.57 -57.00
N PRO A 120 6.47 20.18 -55.85
CA PRO A 120 6.77 19.47 -54.60
C PRO A 120 5.85 18.25 -54.43
N THR A 121 6.36 17.22 -53.76
CA THR A 121 5.60 16.01 -53.49
C THR A 121 4.41 16.34 -52.60
N GLY A 122 3.19 16.03 -53.05
CA GLY A 122 1.98 16.15 -52.25
C GLY A 122 1.88 15.00 -51.24
N GLY A 123 1.40 15.29 -50.07
CA GLY A 123 1.14 14.29 -49.02
C GLY A 123 -0.20 14.53 -48.35
N THR A 124 -0.74 13.48 -47.75
CA THR A 124 -2.01 13.51 -47.02
C THR A 124 -1.74 13.30 -45.53
N LEU A 125 -2.32 14.16 -44.69
CA LEU A 125 -2.38 13.96 -43.24
C LEU A 125 -3.64 13.18 -42.88
N VAL A 126 -3.50 12.08 -42.21
CA VAL A 126 -4.65 11.31 -41.68
C VAL A 126 -4.61 11.32 -40.16
N VAL A 127 -5.75 11.74 -39.59
CA VAL A 127 -5.97 11.73 -38.13
C VAL A 127 -6.97 10.66 -37.81
N PHE A 128 -6.58 9.71 -36.95
CA PHE A 128 -7.42 8.65 -36.45
C PHE A 128 -8.01 9.02 -35.11
N ASN A 129 -9.23 8.58 -34.83
CA ASN A 129 -9.95 8.85 -33.59
C ASN A 129 -9.94 7.61 -32.72
N ASN A 130 -9.02 7.55 -31.76
CA ASN A 130 -9.02 6.51 -30.74
C ASN A 130 -10.14 6.76 -29.73
N GLN A 131 -11.04 5.80 -29.58
CA GLN A 131 -12.13 5.85 -28.61
C GLN A 131 -11.68 5.24 -27.28
N VAL A 132 -11.74 6.03 -26.21
CA VAL A 132 -11.33 5.61 -24.87
C VAL A 132 -12.56 5.52 -23.99
N THR A 133 -12.81 4.32 -23.44
CA THR A 133 -13.92 4.08 -22.53
C THR A 133 -13.49 4.30 -21.09
N LYS A 134 -14.28 5.10 -20.35
CA LYS A 134 -14.06 5.35 -18.92
C LYS A 134 -14.47 4.13 -18.12
N GLN A 135 -13.57 3.66 -17.26
CA GLN A 135 -13.84 2.64 -16.26
C GLN A 135 -14.15 3.30 -14.92
N ILE A 136 -15.06 2.72 -14.16
CA ILE A 136 -15.44 3.19 -12.83
C ILE A 136 -14.71 2.34 -11.80
N PHE A 137 -13.90 2.98 -10.97
CA PHE A 137 -13.29 2.37 -9.82
C PHE A 137 -13.92 2.97 -8.56
N GLY A 138 -14.42 2.12 -7.70
CA GLY A 138 -15.05 2.57 -6.48
C GLY A 138 -15.50 1.43 -5.60
N GLY A 139 -15.67 1.72 -4.33
CA GLY A 139 -16.21 0.82 -3.34
C GLY A 139 -17.04 1.57 -2.33
N TYR A 140 -17.83 0.85 -1.54
CA TYR A 140 -18.58 1.42 -0.43
C TYR A 140 -18.47 0.53 0.80
N VAL A 141 -18.59 1.14 1.96
CA VAL A 141 -18.63 0.46 3.25
C VAL A 141 -19.80 1.02 4.04
N ASN A 142 -20.57 0.13 4.67
CA ASN A 142 -21.62 0.50 5.62
C ASN A 142 -21.05 0.39 7.03
N ILE A 143 -21.14 1.46 7.81
CA ILE A 143 -20.69 1.52 9.20
C ILE A 143 -21.91 1.81 10.07
N SER A 144 -22.05 1.07 11.17
CA SER A 144 -23.09 1.33 12.16
C SER A 144 -22.85 2.69 12.83
N GLU A 145 -23.90 3.45 13.08
CA GLU A 145 -23.82 4.72 13.81
C GLU A 145 -23.31 4.50 15.24
N PHE A 146 -23.67 3.36 15.85
CA PHE A 146 -23.15 2.96 17.15
C PHE A 146 -21.62 2.77 17.15
N ASP A 147 -21.06 2.18 16.06
CA ASP A 147 -19.62 2.03 15.94
C ASP A 147 -18.92 3.39 15.75
N ILE A 148 -19.54 4.32 15.02
CA ILE A 148 -19.01 5.67 14.82
C ILE A 148 -18.92 6.42 16.15
N ASP A 149 -19.97 6.30 17.00
CA ASP A 149 -20.06 7.03 18.25
C ASP A 149 -19.20 6.43 19.37
N THR A 150 -18.94 5.11 19.31
CA THR A 150 -18.27 4.39 20.41
C THR A 150 -16.82 4.03 20.10
N THR A 151 -16.38 4.12 18.85
CA THR A 151 -15.03 3.69 18.46
C THR A 151 -14.00 4.83 18.57
N SER A 152 -12.86 4.51 19.20
CA SER A 152 -11.66 5.35 19.22
C SER A 152 -10.45 4.48 18.81
N PRO A 153 -9.66 4.86 17.81
CA PRO A 153 -9.67 6.10 17.01
C PRO A 153 -10.84 6.20 16.04
N GLU A 154 -11.01 7.37 15.44
CA GLU A 154 -12.11 7.67 14.52
C GLU A 154 -12.15 6.69 13.33
N ILE A 155 -13.09 5.75 13.36
CA ILE A 155 -13.20 4.67 12.39
C ILE A 155 -13.39 5.16 10.96
N LEU A 156 -14.07 6.31 10.79
CA LEU A 156 -14.30 6.91 9.48
C LEU A 156 -13.01 7.23 8.74
N GLN A 157 -12.02 7.81 9.44
CA GLN A 157 -10.74 8.14 8.83
C GLN A 157 -9.96 6.89 8.44
N VAL A 158 -9.98 5.86 9.29
CA VAL A 158 -9.32 4.58 9.00
C VAL A 158 -9.91 3.93 7.74
N VAL A 159 -11.24 3.93 7.61
CA VAL A 159 -11.93 3.38 6.44
C VAL A 159 -11.61 4.18 5.17
N LEU A 160 -11.60 5.51 5.24
CA LEU A 160 -11.28 6.36 4.10
C LEU A 160 -9.83 6.16 3.63
N ASP A 161 -8.88 6.08 4.55
CA ASP A 161 -7.47 5.84 4.24
C ASP A 161 -7.26 4.46 3.60
N ASP A 162 -7.96 3.44 4.09
CA ASP A 162 -7.91 2.10 3.51
C ASP A 162 -8.52 2.08 2.11
N MET A 163 -9.70 2.65 1.92
CA MET A 163 -10.34 2.76 0.60
C MET A 163 -9.46 3.50 -0.41
N ALA A 164 -8.79 4.58 0.00
CA ALA A 164 -7.88 5.33 -0.86
C ALA A 164 -6.68 4.47 -1.31
N ARG A 165 -6.11 3.67 -0.41
CA ARG A 165 -4.99 2.75 -0.72
C ARG A 165 -5.43 1.63 -1.67
N ILE A 166 -6.62 1.05 -1.44
CA ILE A 166 -7.18 0.01 -2.31
C ILE A 166 -7.49 0.58 -3.70
N TYR A 167 -8.07 1.78 -3.78
CA TYR A 167 -8.30 2.48 -5.04
C TYR A 167 -7.00 2.71 -5.81
N ALA A 168 -5.95 3.17 -5.15
CA ALA A 168 -4.64 3.38 -5.75
C ALA A 168 -4.10 2.08 -6.36
N ASN A 169 -4.16 0.97 -5.62
CA ASN A 169 -3.70 -0.32 -6.12
C ASN A 169 -4.57 -0.86 -7.28
N ALA A 170 -5.88 -0.72 -7.20
CA ALA A 170 -6.79 -1.21 -8.24
C ALA A 170 -6.59 -0.48 -9.58
N THR A 171 -6.37 0.84 -9.52
CA THR A 171 -6.08 1.65 -10.72
C THR A 171 -4.70 1.36 -11.31
N ASP A 172 -3.71 1.09 -10.47
CA ASP A 172 -2.37 0.70 -10.92
C ASP A 172 -2.36 -0.70 -11.53
N ASN A 173 -3.07 -1.67 -10.92
CA ASN A 173 -3.24 -3.00 -11.50
C ASN A 173 -3.89 -2.94 -12.89
N TYR A 174 -4.94 -2.13 -13.04
CA TYR A 174 -5.58 -1.95 -14.34
C TYR A 174 -4.62 -1.30 -15.35
N ALA A 175 -3.82 -0.31 -14.94
CA ALA A 175 -2.82 0.31 -15.81
C ALA A 175 -1.75 -0.70 -16.25
N ALA A 176 -1.26 -1.54 -15.33
CA ALA A 176 -0.29 -2.59 -15.63
C ALA A 176 -0.84 -3.64 -16.59
N ASP A 177 -2.08 -4.12 -16.37
CA ASP A 177 -2.74 -5.09 -17.24
C ASP A 177 -2.96 -4.53 -18.65
N GLN A 178 -3.39 -3.27 -18.77
CA GLN A 178 -3.61 -2.62 -20.04
C GLN A 178 -2.29 -2.33 -20.77
N LEU A 179 -1.21 -2.04 -20.05
CA LEU A 179 0.13 -1.89 -20.63
C LEU A 179 0.57 -3.21 -21.26
N VAL A 180 0.50 -4.32 -20.52
CA VAL A 180 0.89 -5.64 -21.03
C VAL A 180 0.02 -6.06 -22.21
N ALA A 181 -1.28 -5.83 -22.14
CA ALA A 181 -2.22 -6.17 -23.21
C ALA A 181 -2.03 -5.31 -24.48
N GLY A 182 -1.55 -4.07 -24.31
CA GLY A 182 -1.35 -3.14 -25.42
C GLY A 182 -0.05 -3.34 -26.19
N VAL A 183 0.94 -4.03 -25.63
CA VAL A 183 2.21 -4.30 -26.32
C VAL A 183 2.02 -5.34 -27.39
N SER A 184 2.35 -4.99 -28.64
CA SER A 184 2.23 -5.87 -29.81
C SER A 184 3.56 -6.50 -30.24
N VAL A 185 4.70 -5.91 -29.87
CA VAL A 185 6.02 -6.36 -30.25
C VAL A 185 6.62 -7.23 -29.14
N THR A 186 6.97 -8.47 -29.48
CA THR A 186 7.62 -9.40 -28.55
C THR A 186 9.01 -9.78 -29.08
N GLN A 187 9.99 -9.82 -28.19
CA GLN A 187 11.35 -10.25 -28.44
C GLN A 187 11.66 -11.48 -27.61
N ALA A 188 12.24 -12.50 -28.22
CA ALA A 188 12.59 -13.73 -27.49
C ALA A 188 13.76 -13.46 -26.54
N PHE A 189 13.66 -13.98 -25.32
CA PHE A 189 14.74 -13.93 -24.33
C PHE A 189 14.92 -15.34 -23.73
N ALA A 190 16.11 -15.91 -23.89
CA ALA A 190 16.36 -17.26 -23.36
C ALA A 190 16.35 -17.26 -21.82
N LEU A 191 15.50 -18.09 -21.23
CA LEU A 191 15.39 -18.16 -19.77
C LEU A 191 16.69 -18.59 -19.08
N ALA A 192 17.52 -19.41 -19.76
CA ALA A 192 18.84 -19.82 -19.29
C ALA A 192 19.84 -18.67 -19.16
N ASP A 193 19.59 -17.57 -19.85
CA ASP A 193 20.51 -16.43 -19.95
C ASP A 193 20.13 -15.24 -19.06
N VAL A 194 19.06 -15.39 -18.26
CA VAL A 194 18.55 -14.34 -17.37
C VAL A 194 19.59 -13.88 -16.32
N ALA A 195 20.57 -14.73 -16.00
CA ALA A 195 21.65 -14.38 -15.07
C ALA A 195 22.87 -13.74 -15.75
N LYS A 196 22.86 -13.59 -17.07
CA LYS A 196 24.00 -13.08 -17.85
C LYS A 196 23.82 -11.59 -18.16
N PRO A 197 24.67 -10.70 -17.64
CA PRO A 197 24.54 -9.26 -17.85
C PRO A 197 24.75 -8.83 -19.31
N GLU A 198 25.64 -9.52 -20.04
CA GLU A 198 25.91 -9.26 -21.45
C GLU A 198 24.68 -9.52 -22.33
N VAL A 199 23.88 -10.53 -21.98
CA VAL A 199 22.64 -10.83 -22.73
C VAL A 199 21.59 -9.77 -22.46
N TRP A 200 21.41 -9.35 -21.21
CA TRP A 200 20.49 -8.23 -20.91
C TRP A 200 20.86 -6.95 -21.66
N ALA A 201 22.15 -6.62 -21.72
CA ALA A 201 22.61 -5.44 -22.44
C ALA A 201 22.34 -5.55 -23.96
N ALA A 202 22.58 -6.74 -24.54
CA ALA A 202 22.32 -6.99 -25.94
C ALA A 202 20.83 -6.93 -26.29
N GLU A 203 19.99 -7.61 -25.51
CA GLU A 203 18.55 -7.67 -25.73
C GLU A 203 17.87 -6.29 -25.53
N ILE A 204 18.30 -5.52 -24.55
CA ILE A 204 17.82 -4.14 -24.35
C ILE A 204 18.27 -3.23 -25.52
N ALA A 205 19.50 -3.41 -26.02
CA ALA A 205 19.97 -2.66 -27.18
C ALA A 205 19.19 -3.02 -28.46
N GLU A 206 18.88 -4.31 -28.66
CA GLU A 206 18.04 -4.77 -29.77
C GLU A 206 16.61 -4.23 -29.67
N ALA A 207 16.00 -4.29 -28.47
CA ALA A 207 14.68 -3.69 -28.22
C ALA A 207 14.68 -2.18 -28.52
N SER A 208 15.74 -1.48 -28.10
CA SER A 208 15.90 -0.05 -28.38
C SER A 208 16.03 0.26 -29.86
N ALA A 209 16.78 -0.57 -30.62
CA ALA A 209 16.90 -0.44 -32.06
C ALA A 209 15.57 -0.73 -32.79
N THR A 210 14.82 -1.71 -32.29
CA THR A 210 13.47 -2.03 -32.80
C THR A 210 12.51 -0.87 -32.57
N ILE A 211 12.50 -0.27 -31.39
CA ILE A 211 11.68 0.91 -31.09
C ILE A 211 12.10 2.09 -31.98
N LEU A 212 13.39 2.36 -32.08
CA LEU A 212 13.92 3.46 -32.91
C LEU A 212 13.46 3.35 -34.35
N SER A 213 13.48 2.15 -34.91
CA SER A 213 13.12 1.91 -36.30
C SER A 213 11.62 1.90 -36.55
N SER A 214 10.82 1.37 -35.61
CA SER A 214 9.37 1.22 -35.76
C SER A 214 8.58 2.46 -35.35
N SER A 215 9.10 3.28 -34.44
CA SER A 215 8.40 4.43 -33.86
C SER A 215 8.89 5.80 -34.38
N ASN A 216 9.42 5.85 -35.60
CA ASN A 216 9.92 7.09 -36.24
C ASN A 216 11.00 7.84 -35.44
N GLY A 217 11.91 7.12 -34.79
CA GLY A 217 13.07 7.70 -34.10
C GLY A 217 12.90 7.95 -32.62
N ASN A 218 11.85 7.40 -31.97
CA ASN A 218 11.73 7.44 -30.51
C ASN A 218 12.71 6.46 -29.88
N LEU A 219 13.13 6.76 -28.64
CA LEU A 219 13.98 5.92 -27.82
C LEU A 219 13.26 5.52 -26.55
N PRO A 220 13.52 4.32 -26.00
CA PRO A 220 12.92 3.88 -24.77
C PRO A 220 13.43 4.72 -23.58
N THR A 221 12.57 4.93 -22.61
CA THR A 221 12.84 5.69 -21.39
C THR A 221 12.72 4.85 -20.13
N HIS A 222 11.89 3.82 -20.19
CA HIS A 222 11.53 3.00 -19.04
C HIS A 222 11.72 1.51 -19.30
N LEU A 223 12.01 0.78 -18.21
CA LEU A 223 12.03 -0.67 -18.15
C LEU A 223 11.04 -1.11 -17.07
N PHE A 224 9.87 -1.60 -17.49
CA PHE A 224 8.84 -2.12 -16.61
C PHE A 224 9.12 -3.60 -16.33
N VAL A 225 9.19 -3.99 -15.06
CA VAL A 225 9.56 -5.36 -14.67
C VAL A 225 8.71 -5.88 -13.54
N SER A 226 8.43 -7.18 -13.59
CA SER A 226 7.86 -7.92 -12.47
C SER A 226 8.89 -8.12 -11.34
N PRO A 227 8.46 -8.37 -10.09
CA PRO A 227 9.37 -8.52 -8.94
C PRO A 227 10.40 -9.66 -9.12
N ASP A 228 10.05 -10.74 -9.83
CA ASP A 228 10.97 -11.85 -10.13
C ASP A 228 12.07 -11.44 -11.12
N ARG A 229 11.73 -10.67 -12.16
CA ARG A 229 12.71 -10.14 -13.12
C ARG A 229 13.59 -9.07 -12.50
N TRP A 230 13.02 -8.23 -11.66
CA TRP A 230 13.80 -7.27 -10.89
C TRP A 230 14.83 -7.95 -9.97
N ARG A 231 14.45 -9.06 -9.30
CA ARG A 231 15.40 -9.85 -8.51
C ARG A 231 16.56 -10.35 -9.37
N ASN A 232 16.27 -10.78 -10.62
CA ASN A 232 17.30 -11.23 -11.54
C ASN A 232 18.26 -10.08 -11.91
N LEU A 233 17.71 -8.89 -12.22
CA LEU A 233 18.51 -7.71 -12.54
C LEU A 233 19.44 -7.29 -11.40
N ILE A 234 18.96 -7.27 -10.14
CA ILE A 234 19.80 -6.96 -8.99
C ILE A 234 20.92 -7.99 -8.80
N GLY A 235 20.63 -9.24 -9.10
CA GLY A 235 21.60 -10.33 -8.97
C GLY A 235 22.67 -10.38 -10.06
N LEU A 236 22.61 -9.51 -11.08
CA LEU A 236 23.60 -9.50 -12.14
C LEU A 236 24.99 -9.10 -11.62
N SER A 237 25.98 -9.89 -11.97
CA SER A 237 27.38 -9.68 -11.59
C SER A 237 28.31 -9.89 -12.80
N ASP A 238 29.48 -9.27 -12.76
CA ASP A 238 30.53 -9.49 -13.74
C ASP A 238 31.25 -10.84 -13.50
N THR A 239 32.20 -11.17 -14.36
CA THR A 239 33.00 -12.39 -14.24
C THR A 239 33.87 -12.46 -12.98
N ALA A 240 34.05 -11.34 -12.30
CA ALA A 240 34.76 -11.21 -11.02
C ALA A 240 33.81 -11.22 -9.80
N ASN A 241 32.52 -11.59 -10.00
CA ASN A 241 31.45 -11.57 -8.99
C ASN A 241 31.19 -10.17 -8.38
N ARG A 242 31.46 -9.10 -9.11
CA ARG A 242 31.10 -7.75 -8.68
C ARG A 242 29.69 -7.43 -9.14
N PRO A 243 28.83 -6.89 -8.25
CA PRO A 243 27.48 -6.48 -8.65
C PRO A 243 27.55 -5.47 -9.80
N LEU A 244 26.76 -5.70 -10.85
CA LEU A 244 26.68 -4.79 -11.99
C LEU A 244 25.99 -3.49 -11.61
N PHE A 245 24.96 -3.58 -10.74
CA PHE A 245 24.24 -2.45 -10.22
C PHE A 245 24.57 -2.26 -8.74
N PRO A 246 25.39 -1.26 -8.35
CA PRO A 246 25.72 -1.03 -6.97
C PRO A 246 24.46 -0.62 -6.18
N GLN A 247 24.25 -1.27 -5.04
CA GLN A 247 23.13 -1.00 -4.16
C GLN A 247 23.39 0.22 -3.25
N VAL A 248 24.66 0.46 -2.96
CA VAL A 248 25.14 1.54 -2.10
C VAL A 248 26.36 2.16 -2.75
N GLY A 249 26.39 3.49 -2.85
CA GLY A 249 27.52 4.20 -3.41
C GLY A 249 27.22 4.95 -4.72
N PRO A 250 28.22 5.47 -5.39
CA PRO A 250 28.04 6.20 -6.63
C PRO A 250 27.54 5.27 -7.75
N MET A 251 26.67 5.83 -8.60
CA MET A 251 26.17 5.15 -9.77
C MET A 251 27.31 4.81 -10.74
N ASN A 252 27.32 3.59 -11.28
CA ASN A 252 28.23 3.24 -12.36
C ASN A 252 27.61 3.50 -13.76
N ALA A 253 28.31 3.16 -14.85
CA ALA A 253 27.82 3.39 -16.21
C ALA A 253 26.54 2.62 -16.57
N GLN A 254 26.26 1.48 -15.91
CA GLN A 254 25.08 0.68 -16.12
C GLN A 254 23.91 1.06 -15.24
N GLY A 255 24.11 1.83 -14.17
CA GLY A 255 23.06 2.31 -13.30
C GLY A 255 23.19 1.90 -11.83
N ASN A 256 22.11 2.11 -11.08
CA ASN A 256 21.99 1.80 -9.66
C ASN A 256 20.60 1.21 -9.39
N LEU A 257 20.55 0.05 -8.77
CA LEU A 257 19.31 -0.59 -8.29
C LEU A 257 19.39 -0.81 -6.78
N SER A 258 18.33 -0.47 -6.07
CA SER A 258 18.27 -0.62 -4.62
C SER A 258 17.12 -1.52 -4.20
N PRO A 259 17.34 -2.54 -3.34
CA PRO A 259 16.27 -3.36 -2.79
C PRO A 259 15.25 -2.57 -1.97
N ALA A 260 15.66 -1.43 -1.40
CA ALA A 260 14.80 -0.64 -0.53
C ALA A 260 13.82 0.28 -1.30
N GLN A 261 14.07 0.53 -2.58
CA GLN A 261 13.31 1.55 -3.34
C GLN A 261 12.53 0.99 -4.53
N TYR A 262 12.51 -0.31 -4.79
CA TYR A 262 11.78 -0.91 -5.93
C TYR A 262 11.86 -0.07 -7.22
N GLY A 263 13.07 0.38 -7.54
CA GLY A 263 13.32 1.22 -8.70
C GLY A 263 14.79 1.57 -8.77
N GLY A 264 15.12 2.39 -9.72
CA GLY A 264 16.49 2.82 -9.96
C GLY A 264 16.71 3.00 -11.44
N ASN A 265 17.95 2.93 -11.85
CA ASN A 265 18.34 3.07 -13.26
C ASN A 265 19.17 1.84 -13.66
N ALA A 266 18.80 1.20 -14.74
CA ALA A 266 19.54 0.07 -15.31
C ALA A 266 19.67 0.25 -16.81
N PHE A 267 20.88 0.07 -17.33
CA PHE A 267 21.19 0.22 -18.76
C PHE A 267 20.75 1.57 -19.37
N GLY A 268 20.74 2.64 -18.56
CA GLY A 268 20.29 3.96 -18.97
C GLY A 268 18.75 4.17 -18.92
N LEU A 269 17.98 3.15 -18.59
CA LEU A 269 16.51 3.18 -18.49
C LEU A 269 16.07 3.28 -17.04
N GLN A 270 14.99 4.02 -16.78
CA GLN A 270 14.36 4.05 -15.48
C GLN A 270 13.62 2.73 -15.22
N VAL A 271 14.01 2.01 -14.19
CA VAL A 271 13.37 0.74 -13.83
C VAL A 271 12.12 1.02 -12.99
N VAL A 272 11.00 0.46 -13.44
CA VAL A 272 9.71 0.52 -12.74
C VAL A 272 9.34 -0.90 -12.34
N VAL A 273 9.28 -1.15 -11.04
CA VAL A 273 8.93 -2.46 -10.50
C VAL A 273 7.52 -2.40 -9.96
N ASP A 274 6.66 -3.24 -10.47
CA ASP A 274 5.28 -3.34 -9.97
C ASP A 274 4.94 -4.78 -9.62
N ARG A 275 4.33 -4.94 -8.44
CA ARG A 275 3.81 -6.23 -7.95
C ARG A 275 2.62 -6.75 -8.74
N ASN A 276 1.92 -5.85 -9.46
CA ASN A 276 0.73 -6.17 -10.24
C ASN A 276 1.09 -6.86 -11.57
N PHE A 277 2.33 -6.76 -12.04
CA PHE A 277 2.77 -7.53 -13.19
C PHE A 277 2.79 -9.03 -12.88
N ALA A 278 2.30 -9.82 -13.83
CA ALA A 278 2.47 -11.27 -13.78
C ALA A 278 3.96 -11.66 -13.76
N SER A 279 4.25 -12.84 -13.20
CA SER A 279 5.62 -13.35 -13.17
C SER A 279 6.19 -13.47 -14.60
N GLY A 280 7.43 -13.05 -14.78
CA GLY A 280 8.10 -13.11 -16.07
C GLY A 280 7.91 -11.88 -16.98
N VAL A 281 7.16 -10.89 -16.57
CA VAL A 281 6.98 -9.67 -17.38
C VAL A 281 8.22 -8.80 -17.31
N ALA A 282 8.73 -8.41 -18.48
CA ALA A 282 9.71 -7.33 -18.66
C ALA A 282 9.40 -6.61 -19.98
N ILE A 283 9.20 -5.30 -19.92
CA ILE A 283 8.83 -4.46 -21.06
C ILE A 283 9.77 -3.27 -21.10
N VAL A 284 10.41 -3.07 -22.25
CA VAL A 284 11.18 -1.87 -22.56
C VAL A 284 10.29 -0.94 -23.36
N GLY A 285 10.22 0.34 -23.00
CA GLY A 285 9.37 1.26 -23.76
C GLY A 285 9.55 2.73 -23.43
N ASP A 286 8.95 3.53 -24.31
CA ASP A 286 8.83 4.97 -24.13
C ASP A 286 7.47 5.30 -23.49
N ALA A 287 7.50 5.86 -22.29
CA ALA A 287 6.29 6.23 -21.54
C ALA A 287 5.33 7.14 -22.31
N SER A 288 5.82 7.89 -23.29
CA SER A 288 4.98 8.78 -24.11
C SER A 288 3.99 8.05 -25.02
N GLY A 289 4.21 6.76 -25.29
CA GLY A 289 3.31 5.92 -26.12
C GLY A 289 2.11 5.37 -25.37
N TYR A 290 2.04 5.53 -24.05
CA TYR A 290 0.96 5.07 -23.21
C TYR A 290 0.39 6.21 -22.39
N GLU A 291 -0.91 6.41 -22.44
CA GLU A 291 -1.58 7.51 -21.75
C GLU A 291 -2.60 7.00 -20.73
N LEU A 292 -2.55 7.58 -19.55
CA LEU A 292 -3.46 7.32 -18.46
C LEU A 292 -4.32 8.57 -18.19
N PHE A 293 -5.61 8.35 -17.98
CA PHE A 293 -6.56 9.41 -17.70
C PHE A 293 -7.30 9.11 -16.40
N GLU A 294 -7.38 10.09 -15.52
CA GLU A 294 -8.06 9.93 -14.23
C GLU A 294 -8.94 11.11 -13.93
N GLN A 295 -10.08 10.83 -13.31
CA GLN A 295 -10.94 11.82 -12.68
C GLN A 295 -11.42 11.29 -11.34
N GLN A 296 -10.81 11.74 -10.26
CA GLN A 296 -11.28 11.44 -8.93
C GLN A 296 -12.57 12.20 -8.66
N LYS A 297 -13.60 11.50 -8.18
CA LYS A 297 -14.90 12.09 -7.79
C LYS A 297 -15.01 12.32 -6.28
N GLY A 298 -14.02 11.82 -5.53
CA GLY A 298 -13.97 11.92 -4.09
C GLY A 298 -14.93 10.98 -3.36
N THR A 299 -15.12 11.28 -2.10
CA THR A 299 -15.99 10.52 -1.20
C THR A 299 -17.44 11.02 -1.23
N MET A 300 -18.36 10.09 -1.01
CA MET A 300 -19.78 10.36 -0.80
C MET A 300 -20.24 9.62 0.43
N SER A 301 -20.97 10.27 1.33
CA SER A 301 -21.59 9.60 2.47
C SER A 301 -23.09 9.77 2.42
N ILE A 302 -23.81 8.72 2.76
CA ILE A 302 -25.27 8.71 2.83
C ILE A 302 -25.64 8.06 4.16
N GLU A 303 -26.51 8.75 4.92
CA GLU A 303 -27.09 8.20 6.14
C GLU A 303 -28.35 7.42 5.80
N SER A 304 -28.46 6.23 6.40
CA SER A 304 -29.63 5.35 6.25
C SER A 304 -30.36 5.26 7.60
N PRO A 305 -31.41 6.08 7.82
CA PRO A 305 -32.12 6.09 9.10
C PRO A 305 -32.80 4.76 9.44
N SER A 306 -33.14 3.96 8.42
CA SER A 306 -33.82 2.68 8.61
C SER A 306 -32.92 1.60 9.22
N THR A 307 -31.61 1.74 9.05
CA THR A 307 -30.60 0.76 9.52
C THR A 307 -29.65 1.36 10.57
N LEU A 308 -29.82 2.65 10.93
CA LEU A 308 -28.91 3.39 11.81
C LEU A 308 -27.45 3.18 11.37
N SER A 309 -27.21 3.38 10.08
CA SER A 309 -25.90 3.18 9.47
C SER A 309 -25.56 4.31 8.51
N ARG A 310 -24.26 4.53 8.33
CA ARG A 310 -23.71 5.48 7.36
C ARG A 310 -22.96 4.70 6.28
N THR A 311 -23.41 4.87 5.03
CA THR A 311 -22.72 4.34 3.85
C THR A 311 -21.70 5.35 3.36
N ILE A 312 -20.45 4.96 3.28
CA ILE A 312 -19.36 5.76 2.74
C ILE A 312 -18.90 5.10 1.46
N ALA A 313 -18.81 5.88 0.37
CA ALA A 313 -18.34 5.43 -0.91
C ALA A 313 -17.18 6.32 -1.40
N LEU A 314 -16.13 5.70 -1.91
CA LEU A 314 -15.06 6.34 -2.68
C LEU A 314 -15.22 5.94 -4.14
N ARG A 315 -15.13 6.91 -5.05
CA ARG A 315 -15.24 6.62 -6.49
C ARG A 315 -14.34 7.52 -7.32
N GLY A 316 -13.90 6.97 -8.45
CA GLY A 316 -13.18 7.67 -9.48
C GLY A 316 -13.39 7.04 -10.85
N TYR A 317 -13.07 7.76 -11.90
CA TYR A 317 -12.99 7.24 -13.26
C TYR A 317 -11.53 7.15 -13.65
N PHE A 318 -11.19 6.03 -14.28
CA PHE A 318 -9.85 5.78 -14.78
C PHE A 318 -9.93 5.20 -16.20
N ALA A 319 -8.98 5.52 -17.05
CA ALA A 319 -8.88 4.95 -18.39
C ALA A 319 -7.43 4.89 -18.81
N ALA A 320 -7.08 3.86 -19.56
CA ALA A 320 -5.77 3.63 -20.13
C ALA A 320 -5.89 3.53 -21.64
N LEU A 321 -4.92 4.08 -22.35
CA LEU A 321 -4.86 4.03 -23.81
C LEU A 321 -3.43 3.80 -24.26
N MET A 322 -3.16 2.70 -24.95
CA MET A 322 -1.95 2.50 -25.73
C MET A 322 -2.13 3.25 -27.06
N ILE A 323 -1.47 4.41 -27.19
CA ILE A 323 -1.53 5.21 -28.40
C ILE A 323 -0.62 4.59 -29.47
N ASP A 324 0.63 4.32 -29.08
CA ASP A 324 1.63 3.82 -30.01
C ASP A 324 2.27 2.54 -29.46
N PRO A 325 1.77 1.37 -29.85
CA PRO A 325 2.31 0.09 -29.41
C PRO A 325 3.72 -0.19 -29.94
N THR A 326 4.15 0.51 -31.01
CA THR A 326 5.50 0.33 -31.59
C THR A 326 6.61 0.90 -30.71
N LYS A 327 6.24 1.70 -29.70
CA LYS A 327 7.16 2.26 -28.69
C LYS A 327 7.46 1.29 -27.54
N PHE A 328 6.90 0.09 -27.57
CA PHE A 328 7.06 -0.90 -26.50
C PHE A 328 7.48 -2.24 -27.07
N VAL A 329 8.42 -2.88 -26.38
CA VAL A 329 8.87 -4.25 -26.68
C VAL A 329 8.80 -5.07 -25.40
N GLN A 330 8.09 -6.20 -25.44
CA GLN A 330 8.01 -7.15 -24.35
C GLN A 330 8.98 -8.30 -24.57
N PHE A 331 9.74 -8.66 -23.55
CA PHE A 331 10.55 -9.88 -23.58
C PHE A 331 9.71 -11.11 -23.31
N ALA A 332 9.78 -12.07 -24.23
CA ALA A 332 9.18 -13.39 -24.09
C ALA A 332 10.25 -14.38 -23.59
N PHE A 333 10.20 -14.69 -22.32
CA PHE A 333 11.16 -15.62 -21.69
C PHE A 333 10.74 -17.06 -21.97
N ALA A 334 11.58 -17.80 -22.73
CA ALA A 334 11.34 -19.18 -23.15
C ALA A 334 12.54 -20.09 -22.81
#